data_73b215d2aa941c9263db9478692638f5
#
_entry.id   73b215d2aa941c9263db9478692638f5
#
_cell.length_a   1.000
_cell.length_b   1.000
_cell.length_c   1.000
_cell.angle_alpha   90.00
_cell.angle_beta   90.00
_cell.angle_gamma   90.00
#
_symmetry.space_group_name_H-M   'P 1'
#
loop_
_entity.id
_entity.type
_entity.pdbx_description
1 polymer ?
#
loop_
_entity_poly.entity_id
_entity_poly.type
_entity_poly.pdbx_seq_one_letter_code
_entity_poly.pdbx_strand_id
1 'polypeptide(L)'
;MTKAVIINGSNSKNSRVTAIHEKVENHFIAQGVEVHSNYIHELPATDLLTANFSSKQIQSENEHVKEADFIVILTPIYKASYTGILKTYLDLLPQKALLDKAILPIAVGGSISHLLALEYALKPVLAVLGATSITNSVYIVDKKIIRLEEGGFAIEEEAISRLEAQLNQLQQAFIVN
;
A
#
# COMPACT_ATOMS: atom_id res chain seq x y z
N MET A 1 13.67 16.54 -1.05
CA MET A 1 12.90 16.08 0.13
C MET A 1 12.39 14.69 -0.20
N THR A 2 12.58 13.75 0.68
CA THR A 2 12.18 12.36 0.44
C THR A 2 10.66 12.25 0.45
N LYS A 3 10.10 11.50 -0.50
CA LYS A 3 8.65 11.37 -0.71
C LYS A 3 8.19 9.93 -0.59
N ALA A 4 7.05 9.72 0.03
CA ALA A 4 6.38 8.43 0.11
C ALA A 4 4.97 8.51 -0.48
N VAL A 5 4.55 7.48 -1.18
CA VAL A 5 3.15 7.29 -1.60
C VAL A 5 2.59 6.04 -0.95
N ILE A 6 1.42 6.18 -0.32
CA ILE A 6 0.65 5.07 0.20
C ILE A 6 -0.51 4.78 -0.75
N ILE A 7 -0.42 3.70 -1.50
CA ILE A 7 -1.48 3.23 -2.40
C ILE A 7 -2.42 2.33 -1.59
N ASN A 8 -3.61 2.83 -1.29
CA ASN A 8 -4.59 2.12 -0.46
C ASN A 8 -5.69 1.47 -1.31
N GLY A 9 -5.61 0.16 -1.45
CA GLY A 9 -6.54 -0.69 -2.19
C GLY A 9 -7.78 -1.12 -1.40
N SER A 10 -8.13 -0.47 -0.28
CA SER A 10 -9.37 -0.76 0.41
C SER A 10 -10.57 -0.09 -0.27
N ASN A 11 -11.76 -0.68 -0.12
CA ASN A 11 -12.99 -0.16 -0.70
C ASN A 11 -13.65 0.94 0.14
N SER A 12 -13.08 1.28 1.29
CA SER A 12 -13.65 2.26 2.22
C SER A 12 -12.60 2.75 3.20
N LYS A 13 -12.68 4.02 3.59
CA LYS A 13 -11.93 4.56 4.74
C LYS A 13 -12.37 3.97 6.08
N ASN A 14 -13.59 3.46 6.18
CA ASN A 14 -14.08 2.79 7.40
C ASN A 14 -13.69 1.31 7.41
N SER A 15 -12.42 1.02 7.32
CA SER A 15 -11.88 -0.34 7.30
C SER A 15 -10.69 -0.48 8.25
N ARG A 16 -10.37 -1.71 8.66
CA ARG A 16 -9.17 -2.00 9.45
C ARG A 16 -7.87 -1.64 8.73
N VAL A 17 -7.89 -1.61 7.42
CA VAL A 17 -6.74 -1.17 6.59
C VAL A 17 -6.41 0.30 6.87
N THR A 18 -7.40 1.13 7.20
CA THR A 18 -7.19 2.53 7.55
C THR A 18 -6.31 2.70 8.79
N ALA A 19 -6.48 1.85 9.80
CA ALA A 19 -5.62 1.89 10.99
C ALA A 19 -4.14 1.65 10.65
N ILE A 20 -3.87 0.75 9.71
CA ILE A 20 -2.51 0.48 9.22
C ILE A 20 -2.02 1.66 8.36
N HIS A 21 -2.89 2.22 7.52
CA HIS A 21 -2.57 3.41 6.73
C HIS A 21 -2.10 4.57 7.61
N GLU A 22 -2.87 4.91 8.65
CA GLU A 22 -2.55 5.97 9.60
C GLU A 22 -1.21 5.72 10.33
N LYS A 23 -0.92 4.47 10.70
CA LYS A 23 0.36 4.10 11.30
C LYS A 23 1.53 4.31 10.34
N VAL A 24 1.39 3.90 9.09
CA VAL A 24 2.41 4.09 8.05
C VAL A 24 2.64 5.58 7.77
N GLU A 25 1.56 6.34 7.60
CA GLU A 25 1.60 7.78 7.36
C GLU A 25 2.33 8.51 8.50
N ASN A 26 1.91 8.26 9.76
CA ASN A 26 2.53 8.85 10.93
C ASN A 26 4.01 8.48 11.09
N HIS A 27 4.39 7.24 10.75
CA HIS A 27 5.79 6.81 10.77
C HIS A 27 6.64 7.66 9.81
N PHE A 28 6.20 7.83 8.57
CA PHE A 28 6.94 8.64 7.59
C PHE A 28 6.98 10.12 7.96
N ILE A 29 5.88 10.70 8.43
CA ILE A 29 5.80 12.10 8.87
C ILE A 29 6.78 12.34 10.03
N ALA A 30 6.85 11.43 10.99
CA ALA A 30 7.79 11.52 12.12
C ALA A 30 9.26 11.49 11.69
N GLN A 31 9.56 10.92 10.52
CA GLN A 31 10.89 10.87 9.92
C GLN A 31 11.16 12.05 8.94
N GLY A 32 10.25 13.01 8.83
CA GLY A 32 10.39 14.16 7.93
C GLY A 32 10.21 13.82 6.44
N VAL A 33 9.54 12.72 6.12
CA VAL A 33 9.20 12.31 4.76
C VAL A 33 7.87 12.94 4.37
N GLU A 34 7.79 13.53 3.18
CA GLU A 34 6.53 14.00 2.61
C GLU A 34 5.67 12.81 2.18
N VAL A 35 4.42 12.74 2.63
CA VAL A 35 3.53 11.61 2.35
C VAL A 35 2.35 12.04 1.49
N HIS A 36 2.11 11.29 0.42
CA HIS A 36 0.88 11.37 -0.37
C HIS A 36 0.06 10.08 -0.21
N SER A 37 -1.21 10.22 0.15
CA SER A 37 -2.13 9.10 0.38
C SER A 37 -3.11 8.97 -0.77
N ASN A 38 -2.93 7.92 -1.60
CA ASN A 38 -3.81 7.58 -2.70
C ASN A 38 -4.84 6.53 -2.26
N TYR A 39 -6.08 6.96 -2.02
CA TYR A 39 -7.22 6.10 -1.75
C TYR A 39 -7.93 5.74 -3.06
N ILE A 40 -7.68 4.54 -3.58
CA ILE A 40 -8.17 4.14 -4.91
C ILE A 40 -9.69 4.22 -5.03
N HIS A 41 -10.44 3.94 -3.95
CA HIS A 41 -11.90 4.01 -3.97
C HIS A 41 -12.46 5.45 -4.11
N GLU A 42 -11.62 6.46 -4.00
CA GLU A 42 -11.98 7.88 -4.25
C GLU A 42 -11.73 8.31 -5.70
N LEU A 43 -11.04 7.47 -6.48
CA LEU A 43 -10.82 7.74 -7.90
C LEU A 43 -12.08 7.45 -8.73
N PRO A 44 -12.23 8.05 -9.92
CA PRO A 44 -13.41 7.84 -10.75
C PRO A 44 -13.59 6.36 -11.12
N ALA A 45 -14.63 5.72 -10.58
CA ALA A 45 -14.85 4.29 -10.73
C ALA A 45 -14.95 3.86 -12.21
N THR A 46 -15.60 4.68 -13.05
CA THR A 46 -15.69 4.41 -14.49
C THR A 46 -14.32 4.39 -15.13
N ASP A 47 -13.44 5.35 -14.80
CA ASP A 47 -12.10 5.43 -15.37
C ASP A 47 -11.24 4.22 -14.97
N LEU A 48 -11.35 3.79 -13.70
CA LEU A 48 -10.70 2.58 -13.21
C LEU A 48 -11.17 1.33 -13.97
N LEU A 49 -12.50 1.16 -14.09
CA LEU A 49 -13.09 -0.05 -14.70
C LEU A 49 -12.89 -0.13 -16.22
N THR A 50 -12.81 1.02 -16.90
CA THR A 50 -12.63 1.05 -18.36
C THR A 50 -11.17 1.26 -18.78
N ALA A 51 -10.25 1.23 -17.84
CA ALA A 51 -8.82 1.51 -18.04
C ALA A 51 -8.59 2.82 -18.82
N ASN A 52 -9.18 3.92 -18.34
CA ASN A 52 -9.08 5.23 -18.97
C ASN A 52 -7.71 5.88 -18.67
N PHE A 53 -6.71 5.60 -19.48
CA PHE A 53 -5.36 6.19 -19.38
C PHE A 53 -5.34 7.72 -19.55
N SER A 54 -6.42 8.32 -20.08
CA SER A 54 -6.53 9.78 -20.27
C SER A 54 -7.16 10.50 -19.08
N SER A 55 -7.57 9.78 -18.03
CA SER A 55 -8.15 10.36 -16.82
C SER A 55 -7.14 11.28 -16.13
N LYS A 56 -7.47 12.57 -16.05
CA LYS A 56 -6.59 13.58 -15.41
C LYS A 56 -6.33 13.29 -13.93
N GLN A 57 -7.33 12.76 -13.24
CA GLN A 57 -7.21 12.43 -11.82
C GLN A 57 -6.26 11.25 -11.62
N ILE A 58 -6.37 10.20 -12.43
CA ILE A 58 -5.46 9.05 -12.39
C ILE A 58 -4.04 9.47 -12.79
N GLN A 59 -3.90 10.30 -13.83
CA GLN A 59 -2.59 10.84 -14.22
C GLN A 59 -1.94 11.66 -13.10
N SER A 60 -2.71 12.47 -12.37
CA SER A 60 -2.21 13.21 -11.19
C SER A 60 -1.67 12.26 -10.11
N GLU A 61 -2.39 11.17 -9.81
CA GLU A 61 -1.91 10.16 -8.88
C GLU A 61 -0.64 9.44 -9.38
N ASN A 62 -0.56 9.18 -10.67
CA ASN A 62 0.62 8.57 -11.29
C ASN A 62 1.86 9.46 -11.20
N GLU A 63 1.72 10.80 -11.27
CA GLU A 63 2.84 11.72 -11.05
C GLU A 63 3.34 11.66 -9.60
N HIS A 64 2.47 11.53 -8.59
CA HIS A 64 2.91 11.31 -7.21
C HIS A 64 3.70 10.00 -7.08
N VAL A 65 3.23 8.91 -7.71
CA VAL A 65 3.97 7.63 -7.73
C VAL A 65 5.33 7.80 -8.40
N LYS A 66 5.40 8.51 -9.51
CA LYS A 66 6.65 8.77 -10.24
C LYS A 66 7.68 9.54 -9.39
N GLU A 67 7.23 10.54 -8.63
CA GLU A 67 8.10 11.37 -7.78
C GLU A 67 8.49 10.72 -6.45
N ALA A 68 7.85 9.65 -6.05
CA ALA A 68 8.08 9.01 -4.78
C ALA A 68 9.37 8.17 -4.75
N ASP A 69 10.03 8.17 -3.59
CA ASP A 69 11.15 7.31 -3.25
C ASP A 69 10.66 6.00 -2.61
N PHE A 70 9.59 6.09 -1.80
CA PHE A 70 8.96 4.98 -1.11
C PHE A 70 7.54 4.75 -1.61
N ILE A 71 7.20 3.49 -1.85
CA ILE A 71 5.83 3.08 -2.18
C ILE A 71 5.36 2.04 -1.16
N VAL A 72 4.31 2.35 -0.43
CA VAL A 72 3.61 1.38 0.41
C VAL A 72 2.32 0.97 -0.26
N ILE A 73 2.11 -0.33 -0.46
CA ILE A 73 0.90 -0.86 -1.07
C ILE A 73 0.10 -1.57 0.00
N LEU A 74 -1.07 -1.02 0.31
CA LEU A 74 -2.01 -1.54 1.32
C LEU A 74 -3.21 -2.18 0.64
N THR A 75 -3.57 -3.39 1.07
CA THR A 75 -4.75 -4.09 0.53
C THR A 75 -5.42 -4.95 1.60
N PRO A 76 -6.75 -4.97 1.68
CA PRO A 76 -7.42 -6.08 2.33
C PRO A 76 -7.32 -7.33 1.44
N ILE A 77 -7.45 -8.52 2.04
CA ILE A 77 -7.49 -9.77 1.28
C ILE A 77 -8.95 -10.18 1.09
N TYR A 78 -9.37 -10.26 -0.17
CA TYR A 78 -10.66 -10.79 -0.59
C TYR A 78 -10.46 -12.00 -1.50
N LYS A 79 -11.15 -13.12 -1.20
CA LYS A 79 -11.06 -14.35 -2.00
C LYS A 79 -9.60 -14.78 -2.25
N ALA A 80 -8.80 -14.80 -1.16
CA ALA A 80 -7.41 -15.24 -1.14
C ALA A 80 -6.42 -14.37 -1.97
N SER A 81 -6.79 -13.15 -2.35
CA SER A 81 -5.93 -12.25 -3.11
C SER A 81 -6.11 -10.79 -2.68
N TYR A 82 -5.26 -9.91 -3.19
CA TYR A 82 -5.45 -8.46 -3.09
C TYR A 82 -6.72 -8.02 -3.84
N THR A 83 -7.22 -6.83 -3.54
CA THR A 83 -8.51 -6.36 -4.07
C THR A 83 -8.49 -6.08 -5.56
N GLY A 84 -9.63 -6.28 -6.21
CA GLY A 84 -9.83 -5.92 -7.62
C GLY A 84 -9.60 -4.44 -7.89
N ILE A 85 -10.05 -3.55 -6.98
CA ILE A 85 -9.84 -2.11 -7.17
C ILE A 85 -8.36 -1.73 -7.13
N LEU A 86 -7.53 -2.42 -6.33
CA LEU A 86 -6.09 -2.22 -6.39
C LEU A 86 -5.55 -2.58 -7.77
N LYS A 87 -5.99 -3.72 -8.31
CA LYS A 87 -5.55 -4.16 -9.63
C LYS A 87 -5.95 -3.17 -10.73
N THR A 88 -7.16 -2.60 -10.69
CA THR A 88 -7.60 -1.62 -11.70
C THR A 88 -6.73 -0.38 -11.72
N TYR A 89 -6.21 0.06 -10.56
CA TYR A 89 -5.28 1.17 -10.50
C TYR A 89 -3.87 0.78 -10.95
N LEU A 90 -3.35 -0.37 -10.51
CA LEU A 90 -2.02 -0.85 -10.92
C LEU A 90 -1.93 -1.05 -12.45
N ASP A 91 -3.02 -1.41 -13.12
CA ASP A 91 -3.09 -1.53 -14.57
C ASP A 91 -2.95 -0.18 -15.30
N LEU A 92 -3.24 0.92 -14.62
CA LEU A 92 -3.15 2.28 -15.15
C LEU A 92 -1.82 2.98 -14.86
N LEU A 93 -0.94 2.34 -14.09
CA LEU A 93 0.42 2.85 -13.88
C LEU A 93 1.24 2.74 -15.18
N PRO A 94 2.09 3.74 -15.47
CA PRO A 94 3.02 3.66 -16.58
C PRO A 94 3.97 2.46 -16.49
N GLN A 95 4.51 2.01 -17.62
CA GLN A 95 5.56 1.00 -17.62
C GLN A 95 6.74 1.46 -16.75
N LYS A 96 7.28 0.53 -15.94
CA LYS A 96 8.40 0.80 -15.02
C LYS A 96 8.11 1.90 -13.97
N ALA A 97 6.82 2.13 -13.65
CA ALA A 97 6.42 3.13 -12.65
C ALA A 97 7.07 2.92 -11.27
N LEU A 98 7.49 1.69 -10.97
CA LEU A 98 8.10 1.31 -9.69
C LEU A 98 9.62 1.11 -9.76
N LEU A 99 10.25 1.49 -10.89
CA LEU A 99 11.70 1.40 -11.03
C LEU A 99 12.40 2.35 -10.05
N ASP A 100 13.49 1.87 -9.44
CA ASP A 100 14.34 2.62 -8.49
C ASP A 100 13.61 3.10 -7.22
N LYS A 101 12.49 2.47 -6.88
CA LYS A 101 11.72 2.77 -5.67
C LYS A 101 11.82 1.65 -4.65
N ALA A 102 11.84 2.00 -3.36
CA ALA A 102 11.73 1.03 -2.28
C ALA A 102 10.25 0.75 -1.98
N ILE A 103 9.86 -0.54 -1.98
CA ILE A 103 8.44 -0.93 -1.95
C ILE A 103 8.16 -1.85 -0.76
N LEU A 104 7.08 -1.55 -0.04
CA LEU A 104 6.56 -2.36 1.06
C LEU A 104 5.12 -2.80 0.78
N PRO A 105 4.87 -4.08 0.47
CA PRO A 105 3.53 -4.63 0.38
C PRO A 105 2.98 -4.96 1.78
N ILE A 106 1.75 -4.53 2.07
CA ILE A 106 1.06 -4.80 3.33
C ILE A 106 -0.35 -5.32 3.03
N ALA A 107 -0.76 -6.39 3.70
CA ALA A 107 -2.12 -6.90 3.62
C ALA A 107 -2.76 -7.08 5.00
N VAL A 108 -4.08 -6.86 5.03
CA VAL A 108 -4.95 -7.19 6.16
C VAL A 108 -5.96 -8.24 5.71
N GLY A 109 -5.98 -9.39 6.36
CA GLY A 109 -6.89 -10.48 5.98
C GLY A 109 -7.43 -11.27 7.17
N GLY A 110 -8.53 -11.97 6.97
CA GLY A 110 -9.23 -12.71 8.02
C GLY A 110 -8.50 -13.96 8.52
N SER A 111 -7.54 -14.48 7.76
CA SER A 111 -6.80 -15.70 8.11
C SER A 111 -5.36 -15.62 7.66
N ILE A 112 -4.45 -16.11 8.49
CA ILE A 112 -3.01 -16.24 8.15
C ILE A 112 -2.79 -17.18 6.95
N SER A 113 -3.74 -18.05 6.65
CA SER A 113 -3.64 -18.97 5.50
C SER A 113 -3.48 -18.28 4.15
N HIS A 114 -3.81 -17.00 4.06
CA HIS A 114 -3.68 -16.22 2.84
C HIS A 114 -2.43 -15.34 2.77
N LEU A 115 -1.47 -15.52 3.68
CA LEU A 115 -0.27 -14.67 3.73
C LEU A 115 0.52 -14.70 2.41
N LEU A 116 0.53 -15.84 1.72
CA LEU A 116 1.25 -16.02 0.45
C LEU A 116 0.60 -15.28 -0.73
N ALA A 117 -0.58 -14.67 -0.56
CA ALA A 117 -1.19 -13.83 -1.59
C ALA A 117 -0.31 -12.62 -1.96
N LEU A 118 0.45 -12.08 -1.01
CA LEU A 118 1.40 -11.02 -1.28
C LEU A 118 2.56 -11.51 -2.16
N GLU A 119 3.09 -12.69 -1.89
CA GLU A 119 4.26 -13.24 -2.59
C GLU A 119 3.90 -13.73 -4.00
N TYR A 120 2.77 -14.41 -4.17
CA TYR A 120 2.43 -15.10 -5.42
C TYR A 120 1.38 -14.39 -6.28
N ALA A 121 0.63 -13.42 -5.74
CA ALA A 121 -0.32 -12.66 -6.52
C ALA A 121 0.11 -11.20 -6.70
N LEU A 122 0.54 -10.49 -5.64
CA LEU A 122 0.88 -9.07 -5.73
C LEU A 122 2.30 -8.82 -6.23
N LYS A 123 3.32 -9.42 -5.63
CA LYS A 123 4.73 -9.19 -6.03
C LYS A 123 5.02 -9.43 -7.51
N PRO A 124 4.47 -10.44 -8.20
CA PRO A 124 4.64 -10.57 -9.64
C PRO A 124 4.16 -9.35 -10.43
N VAL A 125 3.04 -8.74 -10.03
CA VAL A 125 2.53 -7.51 -10.66
C VAL A 125 3.49 -6.34 -10.43
N LEU A 126 4.01 -6.20 -9.21
CA LEU A 126 4.99 -5.15 -8.89
C LEU A 126 6.29 -5.33 -9.67
N ALA A 127 6.74 -6.57 -9.84
CA ALA A 127 7.94 -6.89 -10.64
C ALA A 127 7.77 -6.48 -12.11
N VAL A 128 6.61 -6.72 -12.72
CA VAL A 128 6.29 -6.27 -14.09
C VAL A 128 6.28 -4.74 -14.18
N LEU A 129 5.86 -4.05 -13.12
CA LEU A 129 5.92 -2.57 -13.03
C LEU A 129 7.33 -2.04 -12.77
N GLY A 130 8.35 -2.88 -12.76
CA GLY A 130 9.76 -2.50 -12.65
C GLY A 130 10.31 -2.48 -11.23
N ALA A 131 9.57 -3.00 -10.24
CA ALA A 131 10.04 -3.06 -8.85
C ALA A 131 11.25 -3.99 -8.71
N THR A 132 12.38 -3.45 -8.25
CA THR A 132 13.63 -4.19 -7.99
C THR A 132 13.96 -4.27 -6.50
N SER A 133 13.41 -3.36 -5.68
CA SER A 133 13.62 -3.30 -4.24
C SER A 133 12.28 -3.45 -3.52
N ILE A 134 11.90 -4.70 -3.22
CA ILE A 134 10.68 -5.03 -2.47
C ILE A 134 11.10 -5.65 -1.14
N THR A 135 10.72 -5.01 -0.02
CA THR A 135 11.00 -5.54 1.31
C THR A 135 10.15 -6.77 1.63
N ASN A 136 10.40 -7.41 2.77
CA ASN A 136 9.51 -8.46 3.24
C ASN A 136 8.11 -7.92 3.45
N SER A 137 7.12 -8.63 2.91
CA SER A 137 5.72 -8.23 3.02
C SER A 137 5.21 -8.33 4.47
N VAL A 138 4.32 -7.41 4.85
CA VAL A 138 3.64 -7.46 6.15
C VAL A 138 2.22 -7.99 5.96
N TYR A 139 1.90 -9.10 6.63
CA TYR A 139 0.53 -9.62 6.68
C TYR A 139 -0.01 -9.50 8.11
N ILE A 140 -1.15 -8.84 8.28
CA ILE A 140 -1.81 -8.65 9.56
C ILE A 140 -3.16 -9.35 9.53
N VAL A 141 -3.39 -10.25 10.50
CA VAL A 141 -4.71 -10.87 10.66
C VAL A 141 -5.66 -9.83 11.25
N ASP A 142 -6.81 -9.65 10.65
CA ASP A 142 -7.75 -8.57 10.94
C ASP A 142 -8.23 -8.50 12.39
N LYS A 143 -8.31 -9.65 13.09
CA LYS A 143 -8.64 -9.72 14.52
C LYS A 143 -7.61 -9.04 15.42
N LYS A 144 -6.37 -8.80 14.94
CA LYS A 144 -5.35 -8.02 15.65
C LYS A 144 -5.56 -6.50 15.53
N ILE A 145 -6.59 -6.09 14.80
CA ILE A 145 -7.00 -4.69 14.64
C ILE A 145 -8.43 -4.57 15.20
N ILE A 146 -8.54 -4.07 16.42
CA ILE A 146 -9.76 -4.02 17.20
C ILE A 146 -10.47 -2.70 16.92
N ARG A 147 -11.75 -2.76 16.54
CA ARG A 147 -12.58 -1.56 16.41
C ARG A 147 -12.96 -1.08 17.80
N LEU A 148 -12.75 0.19 18.09
CA LEU A 148 -13.12 0.81 19.36
C LEU A 148 -14.57 1.30 19.33
N GLU A 149 -15.26 1.25 20.47
CA GLU A 149 -16.65 1.72 20.61
C GLU A 149 -16.78 3.22 20.34
N GLU A 150 -15.78 4.00 20.75
CA GLU A 150 -15.72 5.45 20.54
C GLU A 150 -15.29 5.86 19.12
N GLY A 151 -15.07 4.89 18.24
CA GLY A 151 -14.57 5.06 16.89
C GLY A 151 -13.05 4.85 16.79
N GLY A 152 -12.57 4.58 15.56
CA GLY A 152 -11.17 4.27 15.30
C GLY A 152 -10.82 2.80 15.61
N PHE A 153 -9.53 2.54 15.74
CA PHE A 153 -9.00 1.18 15.91
C PHE A 153 -7.81 1.16 16.88
N ALA A 154 -7.69 0.07 17.63
CA ALA A 154 -6.48 -0.31 18.35
C ALA A 154 -5.80 -1.47 17.59
N ILE A 155 -4.48 -1.47 17.55
CA ILE A 155 -3.68 -2.51 16.90
C ILE A 155 -2.86 -3.22 17.96
N GLU A 156 -2.82 -4.55 17.95
CA GLU A 156 -1.99 -5.33 18.87
C GLU A 156 -0.51 -4.98 18.70
N GLU A 157 0.22 -4.88 19.82
CA GLU A 157 1.63 -4.46 19.87
C GLU A 157 2.54 -5.30 18.99
N GLU A 158 2.33 -6.62 18.93
CA GLU A 158 3.10 -7.51 18.04
C GLU A 158 2.95 -7.11 16.57
N ALA A 159 1.74 -6.74 16.15
CA ALA A 159 1.48 -6.32 14.77
C ALA A 159 2.13 -4.95 14.46
N ILE A 160 2.11 -4.03 15.44
CA ILE A 160 2.79 -2.74 15.34
C ILE A 160 4.30 -2.95 15.21
N SER A 161 4.92 -3.71 16.10
CA SER A 161 6.37 -3.96 16.10
C SER A 161 6.85 -4.57 14.77
N ARG A 162 6.09 -5.52 14.20
CA ARG A 162 6.41 -6.11 12.90
C ARG A 162 6.29 -5.10 11.76
N LEU A 163 5.28 -4.25 11.80
CA LEU A 163 5.07 -3.20 10.81
C LEU A 163 6.23 -2.19 10.86
N GLU A 164 6.56 -1.69 12.02
CA GLU A 164 7.64 -0.70 12.24
C GLU A 164 9.01 -1.26 11.83
N ALA A 165 9.28 -2.53 12.12
CA ALA A 165 10.52 -3.18 11.68
C ALA A 165 10.65 -3.16 10.15
N GLN A 166 9.55 -3.41 9.40
CA GLN A 166 9.59 -3.38 7.93
C GLN A 166 9.62 -1.96 7.38
N LEU A 167 8.99 -0.99 8.02
CA LEU A 167 9.10 0.43 7.63
C LEU A 167 10.54 0.94 7.81
N ASN A 168 11.20 0.58 8.92
CA ASN A 168 12.61 0.92 9.14
C ASN A 168 13.52 0.24 8.09
N GLN A 169 13.27 -1.02 7.77
CA GLN A 169 14.01 -1.73 6.72
C GLN A 169 13.83 -1.09 5.35
N LEU A 170 12.61 -0.65 5.02
CA LEU A 170 12.30 0.05 3.77
C LEU A 170 13.16 1.31 3.61
N GLN A 171 13.26 2.12 4.68
CA GLN A 171 14.06 3.34 4.66
C GLN A 171 15.57 3.05 4.56
N GLN A 172 16.06 2.02 5.25
CA GLN A 172 17.47 1.59 5.14
C GLN A 172 17.83 1.13 3.73
N ALA A 173 16.95 0.38 3.06
CA ALA A 173 17.18 -0.10 1.71
C ALA A 173 17.35 1.04 0.68
N PHE A 174 16.74 2.19 0.93
CA PHE A 174 16.88 3.38 0.07
C PHE A 174 18.20 4.13 0.25
N ILE A 175 18.77 4.11 1.46
CA ILE A 175 20.03 4.82 1.78
C ILE A 175 21.25 4.12 1.17
N VAL A 176 21.15 2.81 0.90
CA VAL A 176 22.29 1.96 0.43
C VAL A 176 22.41 1.92 -1.10
N ASN A 177 21.42 2.44 -1.84
CA ASN A 177 21.44 2.56 -3.30
C ASN A 177 21.81 3.97 -3.73
#